data_66396fea3971cc9b8f4dc2b3b30a6911
#
_entry.id   66396fea3971cc9b8f4dc2b3b30a6911
#
_cell.length_a   1.000
_cell.length_b   1.000
_cell.length_c   1.000
_cell.angle_alpha   90.00
_cell.angle_beta   90.00
_cell.angle_gamma   90.00
#
_symmetry.space_group_name_H-M   'P 1'
#
loop_
_entity.id
_entity.type
_entity.pdbx_description
1 polymer ?
#
loop_
_entity_poly.entity_id
_entity_poly.type
_entity_poly.pdbx_seq_one_letter_code
_entity_poly.pdbx_strand_id
1 'polypeptide(L)'
;MPCNQVPSIRRHKAQARITILFALIALALTALPTVSFAGTDTAGNVLATEVDSTPSGIEGDLYWAGQSLNLDDASIGRDIIAAGENLSIRDCTVGGAVRLAARTIDIAKTAIDGSVTVAGQHVVLNTGSTANCFYAAGETVALRGSAKSAALAGDTVTIDGTVDGDVEVWA
;
A
#
# COMPACT_ATOMS: atom_id res chain seq x y z
N MET A 1 -44.10 -1.58 -17.21
CA MET A 1 -42.92 -2.29 -16.71
C MET A 1 -42.24 -1.37 -15.71
N PRO A 2 -42.21 -1.68 -14.41
CA PRO A 2 -41.67 -0.77 -13.39
C PRO A 2 -40.14 -0.94 -13.29
N CYS A 3 -39.42 0.19 -13.27
CA CYS A 3 -38.01 0.29 -12.98
C CYS A 3 -37.72 -0.29 -11.59
N ASN A 4 -36.76 -1.20 -11.56
CA ASN A 4 -36.27 -1.87 -10.37
C ASN A 4 -35.50 -0.87 -9.51
N GLN A 5 -35.98 -0.56 -8.32
CA GLN A 5 -35.29 0.26 -7.33
C GLN A 5 -34.13 -0.55 -6.73
N VAL A 6 -32.90 -0.12 -6.96
CA VAL A 6 -31.71 -0.64 -6.30
C VAL A 6 -31.72 -0.20 -4.84
N PRO A 7 -31.69 -1.10 -3.86
CA PRO A 7 -31.77 -0.73 -2.44
C PRO A 7 -30.51 -0.04 -1.95
N SER A 8 -30.68 1.16 -1.39
CA SER A 8 -29.65 2.08 -0.87
C SER A 8 -28.92 1.62 0.42
N ILE A 9 -29.02 0.36 0.81
CA ILE A 9 -28.60 -0.15 2.14
C ILE A 9 -27.10 -0.48 2.22
N ARG A 10 -26.37 -0.49 1.10
CA ARG A 10 -24.95 -0.89 1.13
C ARG A 10 -23.96 0.20 1.55
N ARG A 11 -24.32 1.49 1.45
CA ARG A 11 -23.38 2.60 1.71
C ARG A 11 -22.94 2.72 3.18
N HIS A 12 -23.86 2.54 4.14
CA HIS A 12 -23.53 2.72 5.56
C HIS A 12 -22.65 1.62 6.19
N LYS A 13 -22.72 0.40 5.68
CA LYS A 13 -21.93 -0.72 6.22
C LYS A 13 -20.49 -0.70 5.73
N ALA A 14 -20.22 -0.17 4.54
CA ALA A 14 -18.88 -0.03 3.99
C ALA A 14 -18.10 1.06 4.72
N GLN A 15 -18.69 2.23 4.93
CA GLN A 15 -18.06 3.34 5.67
C GLN A 15 -17.69 2.94 7.11
N ALA A 16 -18.57 2.24 7.83
CA ALA A 16 -18.27 1.77 9.18
C ALA A 16 -17.08 0.78 9.22
N ARG A 17 -16.94 -0.08 8.24
CA ARG A 17 -15.83 -1.04 8.16
C ARG A 17 -14.50 -0.37 7.82
N ILE A 18 -14.52 0.61 6.94
CA ILE A 18 -13.35 1.41 6.58
C ILE A 18 -12.88 2.24 7.79
N THR A 19 -13.80 2.90 8.49
CA THR A 19 -13.49 3.68 9.70
C THR A 19 -12.91 2.81 10.81
N ILE A 20 -13.42 1.60 11.02
CA ILE A 20 -12.89 0.65 12.00
C ILE A 20 -11.48 0.17 11.60
N LEU A 21 -11.24 -0.08 10.31
CA LEU A 21 -9.93 -0.49 9.83
C LEU A 21 -8.89 0.64 10.02
N PHE A 22 -9.25 1.88 9.72
CA PHE A 22 -8.40 3.05 9.99
C PHE A 22 -8.14 3.25 11.48
N ALA A 23 -9.14 3.08 12.33
CA ALA A 23 -9.00 3.20 13.78
C ALA A 23 -8.07 2.13 14.37
N LEU A 24 -8.14 0.90 13.87
CA LEU A 24 -7.26 -0.20 14.31
C LEU A 24 -5.81 0.00 13.84
N ILE A 25 -5.61 0.51 12.62
CA ILE A 25 -4.28 0.82 12.10
C ILE A 25 -3.68 2.02 12.84
N ALA A 26 -4.46 3.08 13.09
CA ALA A 26 -4.01 4.23 13.86
C ALA A 26 -3.67 3.88 15.32
N LEU A 27 -4.43 2.99 15.95
CA LEU A 27 -4.17 2.54 17.32
C LEU A 27 -2.90 1.68 17.40
N ALA A 28 -2.58 0.89 16.38
CA ALA A 28 -1.34 0.13 16.31
C ALA A 28 -0.10 1.03 16.16
N LEU A 29 -0.23 2.19 15.50
CA LEU A 29 0.89 3.13 15.32
C LEU A 29 1.26 3.93 16.58
N THR A 30 0.34 4.09 17.54
CA THR A 30 0.59 4.92 18.75
C THR A 30 1.27 4.15 19.89
N ALA A 31 1.40 2.85 19.80
CA ALA A 31 1.88 1.97 20.87
C ALA A 31 3.28 1.37 20.65
N LEU A 32 4.00 1.77 19.61
CA LEU A 32 5.33 1.24 19.35
C LEU A 32 6.37 1.95 20.23
N PRO A 33 7.08 1.22 21.13
CA PRO A 33 8.25 1.77 21.79
C PRO A 33 9.30 2.10 20.72
N THR A 34 10.03 3.18 20.90
CA THR A 34 11.18 3.56 20.06
C THR A 34 12.31 2.54 20.27
N VAL A 35 12.19 1.38 19.65
CA VAL A 35 13.24 0.39 19.59
C VAL A 35 13.86 0.48 18.21
N SER A 36 15.04 1.07 18.13
CA SER A 36 15.86 1.02 16.93
C SER A 36 16.33 -0.42 16.74
N PHE A 37 15.79 -1.12 15.76
CA PHE A 37 16.15 -2.48 15.44
C PHE A 37 16.39 -2.58 13.93
N ALA A 38 17.60 -2.97 13.56
CA ALA A 38 17.86 -3.43 12.20
C ALA A 38 18.53 -4.81 12.32
N GLY A 39 17.94 -5.81 11.73
CA GLY A 39 18.46 -7.18 11.76
C GLY A 39 18.05 -7.94 10.51
N THR A 40 18.96 -8.79 10.05
CA THR A 40 18.67 -9.76 8.98
C THR A 40 18.65 -11.15 9.61
N ASP A 41 17.61 -11.92 9.35
CA ASP A 41 17.54 -13.30 9.78
C ASP A 41 18.20 -14.27 8.78
N THR A 42 18.24 -15.56 9.12
CA THR A 42 18.85 -16.62 8.28
C THR A 42 18.05 -16.88 6.98
N ALA A 43 16.84 -16.36 6.84
CA ALA A 43 16.02 -16.46 5.64
C ALA A 43 16.13 -15.22 4.73
N GLY A 44 17.03 -14.30 5.07
CA GLY A 44 17.26 -13.06 4.30
C GLY A 44 16.18 -12.00 4.53
N ASN A 45 15.33 -12.15 5.57
CA ASN A 45 14.36 -11.13 5.93
C ASN A 45 15.03 -9.98 6.66
N VAL A 46 14.60 -8.76 6.39
CA VAL A 46 15.09 -7.55 7.03
C VAL A 46 14.00 -6.96 7.92
N LEU A 47 14.33 -6.71 9.18
CA LEU A 47 13.50 -5.94 10.11
C LEU A 47 14.24 -4.65 10.43
N ALA A 48 13.63 -3.49 10.14
CA ALA A 48 14.26 -2.18 10.34
C ALA A 48 13.25 -1.14 10.86
N THR A 49 13.73 -0.21 11.69
CA THR A 49 12.95 0.95 12.17
C THR A 49 13.48 2.27 11.63
N GLU A 50 14.74 2.31 11.23
CA GLU A 50 15.36 3.41 10.51
C GLU A 50 16.29 2.81 9.44
N VAL A 51 16.30 3.37 8.26
CA VAL A 51 17.16 2.93 7.16
C VAL A 51 18.05 4.09 6.78
N ASP A 52 19.24 4.17 7.37
CA ASP A 52 20.26 5.13 7.00
C ASP A 52 20.89 4.82 5.61
N SER A 53 20.68 3.60 5.14
CA SER A 53 21.04 3.19 3.78
C SER A 53 20.08 2.09 3.34
N THR A 54 19.35 2.31 2.27
CA THR A 54 18.50 1.28 1.66
C THR A 54 19.38 0.13 1.19
N PRO A 55 19.18 -1.10 1.70
CA PRO A 55 19.87 -2.24 1.13
C PRO A 55 19.41 -2.42 -0.32
N SER A 56 20.35 -2.45 -1.26
CA SER A 56 20.05 -2.59 -2.70
C SER A 56 19.47 -3.96 -3.07
N GLY A 57 19.56 -4.95 -2.16
CA GLY A 57 18.99 -6.27 -2.36
C GLY A 57 18.61 -6.92 -1.04
N ILE A 58 17.36 -7.38 -0.95
CA ILE A 58 16.79 -8.15 0.15
C ILE A 58 16.24 -9.45 -0.45
N GLU A 59 16.82 -10.60 -0.07
CA GLU A 59 16.39 -11.89 -0.62
C GLU A 59 15.02 -12.35 -0.05
N GLY A 60 14.72 -11.97 1.17
CA GLY A 60 13.49 -12.29 1.90
C GLY A 60 12.46 -11.18 1.89
N ASP A 61 11.76 -11.06 3.03
CA ASP A 61 10.77 -10.03 3.28
C ASP A 61 11.41 -8.80 3.92
N LEU A 62 10.84 -7.63 3.62
CA LEU A 62 11.14 -6.39 4.32
C LEU A 62 10.01 -6.04 5.30
N TYR A 63 10.34 -6.00 6.58
CA TYR A 63 9.49 -5.48 7.65
C TYR A 63 10.04 -4.15 8.12
N TRP A 64 9.26 -3.09 7.98
CA TRP A 64 9.72 -1.77 8.38
C TRP A 64 8.66 -1.00 9.17
N ALA A 65 9.08 -0.29 10.22
CA ALA A 65 8.22 0.62 10.96
C ALA A 65 9.01 1.83 11.42
N GLY A 66 8.59 3.04 11.05
CA GLY A 66 9.28 4.26 11.41
C GLY A 66 8.60 5.50 10.85
N GLN A 67 9.29 6.61 10.81
CA GLN A 67 8.70 7.86 10.33
C GLN A 67 8.71 7.94 8.80
N SER A 68 9.85 7.70 8.17
CA SER A 68 9.99 7.82 6.72
C SER A 68 10.81 6.67 6.14
N LEU A 69 10.22 5.92 5.21
CA LEU A 69 10.91 4.92 4.41
C LEU A 69 11.08 5.44 3.00
N ASN A 70 12.32 5.42 2.52
CA ASN A 70 12.64 5.70 1.14
C ASN A 70 13.41 4.52 0.54
N LEU A 71 12.74 3.72 -0.29
CA LEU A 71 13.37 2.66 -1.08
C LEU A 71 13.58 3.19 -2.49
N ASP A 72 14.83 3.15 -2.95
CA ASP A 72 15.21 3.61 -4.27
C ASP A 72 16.19 2.61 -4.89
N ASP A 73 15.92 2.16 -6.11
CA ASP A 73 16.70 1.18 -6.87
C ASP A 73 16.99 -0.12 -6.08
N ALA A 74 15.94 -0.66 -5.41
CA ALA A 74 16.06 -1.83 -4.56
C ALA A 74 15.34 -3.05 -5.16
N SER A 75 15.91 -4.24 -4.89
CA SER A 75 15.30 -5.53 -5.23
C SER A 75 14.92 -6.26 -3.95
N ILE A 76 13.62 -6.55 -3.79
CA ILE A 76 13.07 -7.31 -2.67
C ILE A 76 12.52 -8.63 -3.21
N GLY A 77 13.08 -9.74 -2.74
CA GLY A 77 12.76 -11.07 -3.26
C GLY A 77 11.34 -11.53 -2.91
N ARG A 78 10.77 -11.05 -1.80
CA ARG A 78 9.44 -11.42 -1.36
C ARG A 78 8.58 -10.21 -1.01
N ASP A 79 8.00 -10.17 0.20
CA ASP A 79 7.00 -9.17 0.60
C ASP A 79 7.64 -7.90 1.20
N ILE A 80 6.96 -6.76 1.02
CA ILE A 80 7.19 -5.55 1.80
C ILE A 80 6.01 -5.34 2.75
N ILE A 81 6.30 -5.22 4.04
CA ILE A 81 5.33 -4.86 5.07
C ILE A 81 5.88 -3.65 5.81
N ALA A 82 5.28 -2.48 5.59
CA ALA A 82 5.78 -1.25 6.17
C ALA A 82 4.68 -0.37 6.75
N ALA A 83 5.00 0.29 7.87
CA ALA A 83 4.12 1.26 8.50
C ALA A 83 4.89 2.51 8.92
N GLY A 84 4.32 3.70 8.65
CA GLY A 84 4.99 4.95 8.98
C GLY A 84 4.19 6.21 8.68
N GLU A 85 4.89 7.32 8.55
CA GLU A 85 4.28 8.58 8.15
C GLU A 85 4.40 8.80 6.64
N ASN A 86 5.59 8.59 6.08
CA ASN A 86 5.85 8.78 4.66
C ASN A 86 6.58 7.55 4.10
N LEU A 87 5.97 6.88 3.14
CA LEU A 87 6.54 5.72 2.47
C LEU A 87 6.70 6.00 0.98
N SER A 88 7.93 5.92 0.49
CA SER A 88 8.29 6.09 -0.91
C SER A 88 9.03 4.86 -1.41
N ILE A 89 8.53 4.26 -2.49
CA ILE A 89 9.14 3.09 -3.15
C ILE A 89 9.31 3.44 -4.62
N ARG A 90 10.54 3.52 -5.10
CA ARG A 90 10.86 3.99 -6.45
C ARG A 90 11.90 3.11 -7.13
N ASP A 91 11.71 2.93 -8.43
CA ASP A 91 12.62 2.19 -9.29
C ASP A 91 13.00 0.79 -8.73
N CYS A 92 12.03 0.14 -8.03
CA CYS A 92 12.24 -1.11 -7.31
C CYS A 92 11.62 -2.32 -8.03
N THR A 93 12.07 -3.52 -7.65
CA THR A 93 11.43 -4.78 -8.01
C THR A 93 11.01 -5.52 -6.74
N VAL A 94 9.78 -6.03 -6.69
CA VAL A 94 9.24 -6.77 -5.54
C VAL A 94 8.64 -8.09 -6.03
N GLY A 95 9.25 -9.19 -5.63
CA GLY A 95 8.81 -10.54 -6.04
C GLY A 95 7.54 -11.04 -5.36
N GLY A 96 7.11 -10.39 -4.29
CA GLY A 96 5.91 -10.72 -3.53
C GLY A 96 4.89 -9.59 -3.48
N ALA A 97 4.18 -9.50 -2.38
CA ALA A 97 3.15 -8.49 -2.14
C ALA A 97 3.69 -7.27 -1.37
N VAL A 98 3.05 -6.12 -1.57
CA VAL A 98 3.35 -4.88 -0.87
C VAL A 98 2.17 -4.51 0.04
N ARG A 99 2.42 -4.39 1.35
CA ARG A 99 1.42 -4.01 2.36
C ARG A 99 1.90 -2.81 3.13
N LEU A 100 1.26 -1.65 2.91
CA LEU A 100 1.69 -0.39 3.50
C LEU A 100 0.57 0.30 4.26
N ALA A 101 0.95 0.92 5.39
CA ALA A 101 0.07 1.81 6.14
C ALA A 101 0.82 3.09 6.51
N ALA A 102 0.40 4.25 5.97
CA ALA A 102 1.08 5.52 6.24
C ALA A 102 0.17 6.71 5.96
N ARG A 103 0.60 7.92 6.35
CA ARG A 103 -0.08 9.14 5.92
C ARG A 103 0.07 9.34 4.41
N THR A 104 1.28 9.22 3.91
CA THR A 104 1.59 9.39 2.47
C THR A 104 2.28 8.15 1.94
N ILE A 105 1.77 7.61 0.85
CA ILE A 105 2.31 6.44 0.16
C ILE A 105 2.50 6.80 -1.31
N ASP A 106 3.73 6.73 -1.78
CA ASP A 106 4.11 6.97 -3.18
C ASP A 106 4.88 5.76 -3.72
N ILE A 107 4.30 5.06 -4.69
CA ILE A 107 4.94 3.93 -5.39
C ILE A 107 5.11 4.33 -6.85
N ALA A 108 6.36 4.44 -7.32
CA ALA A 108 6.67 4.91 -8.67
C ALA A 108 7.68 3.97 -9.37
N LYS A 109 7.46 3.70 -10.65
CA LYS A 109 8.36 2.90 -11.50
C LYS A 109 8.78 1.56 -10.87
N THR A 110 7.88 0.94 -10.13
CA THR A 110 8.14 -0.26 -9.35
C THR A 110 7.36 -1.44 -9.93
N ALA A 111 8.06 -2.53 -10.21
CA ALA A 111 7.44 -3.78 -10.64
C ALA A 111 7.12 -4.66 -9.43
N ILE A 112 5.85 -4.97 -9.24
CA ILE A 112 5.35 -5.77 -8.11
C ILE A 112 4.64 -7.01 -8.66
N ASP A 113 5.21 -8.19 -8.42
CA ASP A 113 4.64 -9.44 -8.92
C ASP A 113 3.37 -9.85 -8.15
N GLY A 114 3.24 -9.40 -6.93
CA GLY A 114 2.09 -9.67 -6.06
C GLY A 114 1.03 -8.59 -6.07
N SER A 115 0.22 -8.61 -5.01
CA SER A 115 -0.82 -7.60 -4.76
C SER A 115 -0.26 -6.43 -3.94
N VAL A 116 -0.76 -5.25 -4.22
CA VAL A 116 -0.53 -4.04 -3.42
C VAL A 116 -1.75 -3.80 -2.54
N THR A 117 -1.57 -3.77 -1.23
CA THR A 117 -2.61 -3.45 -0.25
C THR A 117 -2.15 -2.28 0.59
N VAL A 118 -2.79 -1.14 0.44
CA VAL A 118 -2.32 0.11 1.03
C VAL A 118 -3.45 0.89 1.71
N ALA A 119 -3.11 1.52 2.83
CA ALA A 119 -4.03 2.40 3.54
C ALA A 119 -3.31 3.67 4.00
N GLY A 120 -3.86 4.85 3.67
CA GLY A 120 -3.24 6.12 4.03
C GLY A 120 -4.14 7.31 3.76
N GLN A 121 -3.69 8.52 4.09
CA GLN A 121 -4.41 9.72 3.69
C GLN A 121 -4.22 9.99 2.18
N HIS A 122 -2.98 9.95 1.72
CA HIS A 122 -2.63 10.15 0.31
C HIS A 122 -1.92 8.92 -0.22
N VAL A 123 -2.56 8.23 -1.14
CA VAL A 123 -2.06 6.99 -1.74
C VAL A 123 -1.94 7.16 -3.24
N VAL A 124 -0.75 6.94 -3.78
CA VAL A 124 -0.51 7.03 -5.22
C VAL A 124 0.29 5.81 -5.71
N LEU A 125 -0.28 5.08 -6.67
CA LEU A 125 0.47 4.16 -7.54
C LEU A 125 0.78 4.92 -8.84
N ASN A 126 2.01 5.40 -8.96
CA ASN A 126 2.44 6.26 -10.05
C ASN A 126 2.77 5.51 -11.34
N THR A 127 2.91 6.27 -12.41
CA THR A 127 3.28 5.77 -13.73
C THR A 127 4.56 4.95 -13.72
N GLY A 128 4.60 3.91 -14.55
CA GLY A 128 5.70 2.95 -14.62
C GLY A 128 5.64 1.87 -13.53
N SER A 129 4.69 1.95 -12.59
CA SER A 129 4.47 0.90 -11.61
C SER A 129 3.46 -0.13 -12.12
N THR A 130 3.71 -1.41 -11.79
CA THR A 130 2.84 -2.53 -12.15
C THR A 130 2.52 -3.37 -10.92
N ALA A 131 1.27 -3.88 -10.83
CA ALA A 131 0.83 -4.78 -9.78
C ALA A 131 -0.18 -5.79 -10.30
N ASN A 132 -0.30 -6.97 -9.66
CA ASN A 132 -1.39 -7.87 -9.99
C ASN A 132 -2.74 -7.33 -9.53
N CYS A 133 -2.84 -6.95 -8.26
CA CYS A 133 -4.05 -6.33 -7.72
C CYS A 133 -3.66 -5.07 -6.94
N PHE A 134 -4.46 -4.01 -7.06
CA PHE A 134 -4.26 -2.77 -6.30
C PHE A 134 -5.46 -2.52 -5.39
N TYR A 135 -5.29 -2.78 -4.09
CA TYR A 135 -6.26 -2.52 -3.03
C TYR A 135 -5.82 -1.29 -2.26
N ALA A 136 -6.55 -0.20 -2.37
CA ALA A 136 -6.18 1.05 -1.72
C ALA A 136 -7.35 1.69 -0.99
N ALA A 137 -7.08 2.21 0.20
CA ALA A 137 -8.04 3.00 0.97
C ALA A 137 -7.39 4.26 1.51
N GLY A 138 -8.06 5.42 1.33
CA GLY A 138 -7.51 6.69 1.77
C GLY A 138 -8.47 7.86 1.62
N GLU A 139 -8.03 9.04 2.01
CA GLU A 139 -8.72 10.29 1.70
C GLU A 139 -8.58 10.60 0.19
N THR A 140 -7.36 10.51 -0.30
CA THR A 140 -7.07 10.65 -1.73
C THR A 140 -6.34 9.42 -2.24
N VAL A 141 -6.92 8.75 -3.24
CA VAL A 141 -6.35 7.55 -3.87
C VAL A 141 -6.17 7.79 -5.36
N ALA A 142 -4.97 7.63 -5.88
CA ALA A 142 -4.68 7.76 -7.31
C ALA A 142 -3.99 6.51 -7.87
N LEU A 143 -4.58 5.93 -8.90
CA LEU A 143 -4.00 4.87 -9.72
C LEU A 143 -3.58 5.45 -11.06
N ARG A 144 -2.27 5.63 -11.28
CA ARG A 144 -1.66 6.11 -12.53
C ARG A 144 -0.78 5.06 -13.20
N GLY A 145 -0.44 4.00 -12.45
CA GLY A 145 0.27 2.84 -12.93
C GLY A 145 -0.64 1.83 -13.62
N SER A 146 -0.20 0.58 -13.67
CA SER A 146 -0.98 -0.51 -14.26
C SER A 146 -1.29 -1.59 -13.20
N ALA A 147 -2.51 -2.13 -13.24
CA ALA A 147 -2.91 -3.25 -12.40
C ALA A 147 -3.78 -4.22 -13.20
N LYS A 148 -3.79 -5.50 -12.84
CA LYS A 148 -4.74 -6.45 -13.45
C LYS A 148 -6.15 -6.30 -12.88
N SER A 149 -6.27 -5.92 -11.60
CA SER A 149 -7.54 -5.54 -10.97
C SER A 149 -7.32 -4.47 -9.92
N ALA A 150 -8.36 -3.68 -9.61
CA ALA A 150 -8.27 -2.61 -8.63
C ALA A 150 -9.53 -2.54 -7.76
N ALA A 151 -9.35 -2.32 -6.45
CA ALA A 151 -10.41 -2.01 -5.53
C ALA A 151 -10.00 -0.79 -4.67
N LEU A 152 -10.65 0.33 -4.91
CA LEU A 152 -10.25 1.64 -4.40
C LEU A 152 -11.37 2.24 -3.55
N ALA A 153 -11.01 2.78 -2.39
CA ALA A 153 -11.96 3.45 -1.51
C ALA A 153 -11.39 4.78 -1.01
N GLY A 154 -12.14 5.87 -1.13
CA GLY A 154 -11.67 7.17 -0.66
C GLY A 154 -12.66 8.29 -0.88
N ASP A 155 -12.37 9.48 -0.32
CA ASP A 155 -13.17 10.67 -0.57
C ASP A 155 -12.94 11.20 -2.00
N THR A 156 -11.70 11.04 -2.49
CA THR A 156 -11.32 11.36 -3.87
C THR A 156 -10.56 10.18 -4.47
N VAL A 157 -11.11 9.57 -5.51
CA VAL A 157 -10.47 8.47 -6.24
C VAL A 157 -10.23 8.90 -7.68
N THR A 158 -8.98 8.79 -8.14
CA THR A 158 -8.57 9.10 -9.51
C THR A 158 -7.96 7.86 -10.16
N ILE A 159 -8.38 7.53 -11.37
CA ILE A 159 -7.83 6.43 -12.16
C ILE A 159 -7.42 6.99 -13.51
N ASP A 160 -6.13 7.28 -13.67
CA ASP A 160 -5.50 7.73 -14.91
C ASP A 160 -4.63 6.63 -15.54
N GLY A 161 -4.49 5.50 -14.83
CA GLY A 161 -3.69 4.35 -15.24
C GLY A 161 -4.48 3.32 -16.03
N THR A 162 -3.90 2.14 -16.19
CA THR A 162 -4.51 1.01 -16.90
C THR A 162 -4.92 -0.09 -15.93
N VAL A 163 -6.14 -0.59 -16.06
CA VAL A 163 -6.60 -1.79 -15.37
C VAL A 163 -7.16 -2.77 -16.39
N ASP A 164 -6.56 -3.97 -16.47
CA ASP A 164 -6.90 -4.96 -17.50
C ASP A 164 -8.19 -5.73 -17.17
N GLY A 165 -8.59 -5.78 -15.90
CA GLY A 165 -9.75 -6.53 -15.42
C GLY A 165 -10.71 -5.69 -14.59
N ASP A 166 -11.17 -6.25 -13.47
CA ASP A 166 -12.23 -5.65 -12.67
C ASP A 166 -11.76 -4.42 -11.88
N VAL A 167 -12.61 -3.40 -11.84
CA VAL A 167 -12.42 -2.19 -11.04
C VAL A 167 -13.61 -1.98 -10.13
N GLU A 168 -13.36 -1.89 -8.83
CA GLU A 168 -14.35 -1.53 -7.83
C GLU A 168 -13.96 -0.21 -7.16
N VAL A 169 -14.87 0.76 -7.12
CA VAL A 169 -14.62 2.08 -6.52
C VAL A 169 -15.72 2.44 -5.54
N TRP A 170 -15.31 2.88 -4.36
CA TRP A 170 -16.17 3.45 -3.31
C TRP A 170 -15.67 4.86 -2.99
N ALA A 171 -16.37 5.89 -3.48
CA ALA A 171 -16.07 7.30 -3.30
C ALA A 171 -17.29 8.06 -2.74
#